data_cab6115b01d7814bd8d612afc7e2cfe3
#
_entry.id   cab6115b01d7814bd8d612afc7e2cfe3
#
_cell.length_a   1.000
_cell.length_b   1.000
_cell.length_c   1.000
_cell.angle_alpha   90.00
_cell.angle_beta   90.00
_cell.angle_gamma   90.00
#
_symmetry.space_group_name_H-M   'P 1'
#
loop_
_entity.id
_entity.type
_entity.pdbx_description
1 polymer ?
#
loop_
_entity_poly.entity_id
_entity_poly.type
_entity_poly.pdbx_seq_one_letter_code
_entity_poly.pdbx_strand_id
1 'polypeptide(L)'
;MKKIILAIMCMLPITLMAQKPFTLKGNLKNLKANDKIYLVYMKDGARIVDSTLAANGAFQFKGDVADPLMANLFKNINPFVKGADTRFLDYTTLYVEPGNILANGSDSLKSAAISGTPTNNDNVKLMASLKPLTDQMMAINEEFIKLSEAQKNDQTVVGSIRDRAMKVSGEMVPVYLDFVKNNPKSFISLNTVLQFADDPELSAQVRTLFEGLSDELKSTPSGKMLAMSFEAAKKTEIGAIAMEFTQNDQNGKPVKLSDFKGKYVLIDFWASWCGPCRNENPNVVSAYQKYKDKNFTVLGVSLDKPTAKADWLKAIADDKLTWTQVSDLKYWQNEVAVQYGIQSIPANFLIDPTGKIIAKGLREEALHAKLEELLGGKSK
;
A
#
# COMPACT_ATOMS: atom_id res chain seq x y z
N MET A 1 51.76 -36.20 -6.66
CA MET A 1 51.09 -35.23 -7.56
C MET A 1 49.83 -34.72 -6.87
N LYS A 2 49.92 -33.55 -6.22
CA LYS A 2 48.77 -32.92 -5.52
C LYS A 2 47.97 -32.12 -6.54
N LYS A 3 46.70 -32.50 -6.77
CA LYS A 3 45.76 -31.71 -7.58
C LYS A 3 45.19 -30.56 -6.77
N ILE A 4 45.56 -29.34 -7.13
CA ILE A 4 44.97 -28.10 -6.60
C ILE A 4 43.66 -27.89 -7.35
N ILE A 5 42.54 -28.02 -6.64
CA ILE A 5 41.22 -27.63 -7.16
C ILE A 5 41.06 -26.15 -6.89
N LEU A 6 41.13 -25.35 -7.95
CA LEU A 6 40.86 -23.88 -7.91
C LEU A 6 39.32 -23.70 -7.91
N ALA A 7 38.77 -23.38 -6.75
CA ALA A 7 37.36 -22.99 -6.63
C ALA A 7 37.20 -21.57 -7.19
N ILE A 8 36.65 -21.43 -8.38
CA ILE A 8 36.23 -20.15 -8.95
C ILE A 8 34.94 -19.73 -8.22
N MET A 9 35.11 -18.82 -7.27
CA MET A 9 33.99 -18.17 -6.57
C MET A 9 33.40 -17.13 -7.54
N CYS A 10 32.31 -17.50 -8.23
CA CYS A 10 31.52 -16.55 -9.01
C CYS A 10 30.93 -15.48 -8.08
N MET A 11 31.60 -14.36 -7.94
CA MET A 11 30.99 -13.14 -7.39
C MET A 11 29.99 -12.63 -8.42
N LEU A 12 28.70 -12.91 -8.18
CA LEU A 12 27.63 -12.18 -8.81
C LEU A 12 27.79 -10.70 -8.42
N PRO A 13 27.79 -9.76 -9.35
CA PRO A 13 27.80 -8.35 -9.00
C PRO A 13 26.47 -8.03 -8.33
N ILE A 14 26.49 -7.87 -7.01
CA ILE A 14 25.43 -7.17 -6.30
C ILE A 14 25.53 -5.74 -6.84
N THR A 15 24.63 -5.38 -7.76
CA THR A 15 24.44 -3.99 -8.17
C THR A 15 23.90 -3.24 -6.95
N LEU A 16 24.79 -2.78 -6.08
CA LEU A 16 24.46 -1.72 -5.13
C LEU A 16 23.96 -0.56 -5.96
N MET A 17 22.68 -0.26 -5.93
CA MET A 17 22.14 0.99 -6.43
C MET A 17 22.92 2.09 -5.73
N ALA A 18 23.72 2.84 -6.48
CA ALA A 18 24.58 3.88 -5.93
C ALA A 18 23.69 4.94 -5.27
N GLN A 19 23.70 4.98 -3.95
CA GLN A 19 23.03 6.05 -3.20
C GLN A 19 23.68 7.37 -3.60
N LYS A 20 22.86 8.38 -3.90
CA LYS A 20 23.31 9.71 -4.30
C LYS A 20 23.03 10.72 -3.18
N PRO A 21 23.94 11.66 -2.93
CA PRO A 21 23.79 12.59 -1.82
C PRO A 21 22.68 13.61 -2.08
N PHE A 22 21.95 13.95 -1.01
CA PHE A 22 21.10 15.12 -0.96
C PHE A 22 21.60 16.12 0.09
N THR A 23 21.27 17.38 -0.12
CA THR A 23 21.39 18.43 0.88
C THR A 23 20.07 19.17 0.94
N LEU A 24 19.42 19.15 2.13
CA LEU A 24 18.24 19.95 2.41
C LEU A 24 18.65 21.17 3.21
N LYS A 25 18.41 22.36 2.68
CA LYS A 25 18.65 23.64 3.37
C LYS A 25 17.32 24.34 3.62
N GLY A 26 17.10 24.75 4.85
CA GLY A 26 15.93 25.54 5.23
C GLY A 26 16.32 26.92 5.72
N ASN A 27 15.50 27.93 5.34
CA ASN A 27 15.63 29.28 5.85
C ASN A 27 14.21 29.83 6.14
N LEU A 28 13.94 30.03 7.43
CA LEU A 28 12.69 30.60 7.94
C LEU A 28 13.03 31.82 8.79
N LYS A 29 12.55 33.00 8.41
CA LYS A 29 12.94 34.29 9.04
C LYS A 29 12.72 34.32 10.55
N ASN A 30 11.64 33.67 11.04
CA ASN A 30 11.24 33.69 12.44
C ASN A 30 11.66 32.42 13.21
N LEU A 31 12.54 31.60 12.63
CA LEU A 31 13.10 30.43 13.32
C LEU A 31 14.06 30.93 14.41
N LYS A 32 13.76 30.56 15.64
CA LYS A 32 14.58 30.99 16.80
C LYS A 32 15.86 30.17 16.89
N ALA A 33 16.89 30.77 17.46
CA ALA A 33 18.08 30.01 17.85
C ALA A 33 17.64 28.88 18.80
N ASN A 34 18.13 27.67 18.54
CA ASN A 34 17.78 26.43 19.25
C ASN A 34 16.41 25.84 18.95
N ASP A 35 15.59 26.38 18.05
CA ASP A 35 14.47 25.59 17.52
C ASP A 35 15.02 24.31 16.91
N LYS A 36 14.43 23.18 17.29
CA LYS A 36 14.83 21.86 16.81
C LYS A 36 13.99 21.45 15.62
N ILE A 37 14.65 21.15 14.51
CA ILE A 37 13.99 20.66 13.30
C ILE A 37 14.28 19.17 13.19
N TYR A 38 13.20 18.41 12.93
CA TYR A 38 13.26 16.96 12.69
C TYR A 38 12.95 16.69 11.23
N LEU A 39 13.78 15.85 10.59
CA LEU A 39 13.52 15.28 9.28
C LEU A 39 13.17 13.81 9.46
N VAL A 40 11.96 13.43 9.00
CA VAL A 40 11.46 12.06 9.17
C VAL A 40 11.03 11.50 7.82
N TYR A 41 11.56 10.33 7.47
CA TYR A 41 11.20 9.59 6.25
C TYR A 41 11.37 8.08 6.45
N MET A 42 10.78 7.30 5.57
CA MET A 42 10.97 5.84 5.54
C MET A 42 12.06 5.49 4.53
N LYS A 43 13.03 4.67 4.95
CA LYS A 43 14.08 4.15 4.08
C LYS A 43 14.28 2.67 4.38
N ASP A 44 14.21 1.83 3.36
CA ASP A 44 14.40 0.37 3.47
C ASP A 44 13.53 -0.29 4.57
N GLY A 45 12.28 0.18 4.70
CA GLY A 45 11.33 -0.29 5.71
C GLY A 45 11.57 0.23 7.13
N ALA A 46 12.63 1.01 7.37
CA ALA A 46 12.93 1.63 8.63
C ALA A 46 12.56 3.12 8.64
N ARG A 47 12.04 3.61 9.79
CA ARG A 47 11.84 5.04 10.00
C ARG A 47 13.16 5.70 10.36
N ILE A 48 13.59 6.64 9.53
CA ILE A 48 14.72 7.52 9.81
C ILE A 48 14.18 8.78 10.47
N VAL A 49 14.76 9.13 11.61
CA VAL A 49 14.48 10.39 12.33
C VAL A 49 15.82 11.08 12.54
N ASP A 50 16.07 12.11 11.75
CA ASP A 50 17.22 12.99 11.92
C ASP A 50 16.79 14.31 12.55
N SER A 51 17.71 15.04 13.17
CA SER A 51 17.40 16.32 13.79
C SER A 51 18.58 17.27 13.82
N THR A 52 18.30 18.55 13.68
CA THR A 52 19.29 19.63 13.79
C THR A 52 18.73 20.80 14.57
N LEU A 53 19.60 21.62 15.15
CA LEU A 53 19.21 22.88 15.75
C LEU A 53 19.31 24.00 14.73
N ALA A 54 18.35 24.90 14.77
CA ALA A 54 18.36 26.08 13.92
C ALA A 54 19.43 27.08 14.42
N ALA A 55 20.09 27.74 13.49
CA ALA A 55 21.03 28.84 13.75
C ALA A 55 20.74 29.97 12.76
N ASN A 56 20.53 31.19 13.30
CA ASN A 56 20.28 32.39 12.48
C ASN A 56 19.16 32.20 11.42
N GLY A 57 18.05 31.55 11.80
CA GLY A 57 16.94 31.30 10.90
C GLY A 57 17.13 30.15 9.91
N ALA A 58 18.27 29.46 9.95
CA ALA A 58 18.62 28.41 9.00
C ALA A 58 18.80 27.04 9.67
N PHE A 59 18.60 25.99 8.89
CA PHE A 59 18.89 24.60 9.25
C PHE A 59 19.35 23.82 8.00
N GLN A 60 20.03 22.69 8.24
CA GLN A 60 20.51 21.85 7.15
C GLN A 60 20.48 20.38 7.55
N PHE A 61 20.10 19.52 6.58
CA PHE A 61 20.28 18.09 6.62
C PHE A 61 21.09 17.61 5.43
N LYS A 62 21.78 16.49 5.59
CA LYS A 62 22.50 15.79 4.52
C LYS A 62 22.23 14.29 4.68
N GLY A 63 22.17 13.59 3.55
CA GLY A 63 21.99 12.15 3.53
C GLY A 63 22.12 11.62 2.12
N ASP A 64 21.87 10.33 1.97
CA ASP A 64 21.95 9.62 0.70
C ASP A 64 20.67 8.82 0.47
N VAL A 65 20.14 8.93 -0.74
CA VAL A 65 18.97 8.15 -1.19
C VAL A 65 19.20 7.62 -2.61
N ALA A 66 18.61 6.49 -2.92
CA ALA A 66 18.65 5.95 -4.28
C ALA A 66 17.56 6.61 -5.15
N ASP A 67 16.35 6.68 -4.62
CA ASP A 67 15.17 7.26 -5.26
C ASP A 67 14.56 8.35 -4.36
N PRO A 68 13.69 9.23 -4.90
CA PRO A 68 12.98 10.19 -4.09
C PRO A 68 12.11 9.50 -3.02
N LEU A 69 12.22 9.96 -1.78
CA LEU A 69 11.43 9.46 -0.65
C LEU A 69 10.61 10.60 -0.06
N MET A 70 9.32 10.35 0.18
CA MET A 70 8.49 11.32 0.88
C MET A 70 8.99 11.49 2.32
N ALA A 71 9.17 12.72 2.74
CA ALA A 71 9.69 13.11 4.05
C ALA A 71 8.84 14.23 4.66
N ASN A 72 8.87 14.30 5.98
CA ASN A 72 8.26 15.39 6.72
C ASN A 72 9.31 16.14 7.55
N LEU A 73 9.23 17.45 7.52
CA LEU A 73 9.92 18.31 8.48
C LEU A 73 8.95 18.68 9.60
N PHE A 74 9.41 18.56 10.86
CA PHE A 74 8.66 18.98 12.03
C PHE A 74 9.50 19.98 12.86
N LYS A 75 8.82 21.00 13.39
CA LYS A 75 9.48 21.98 14.27
C LYS A 75 9.17 21.66 15.73
N ASN A 76 10.20 21.54 16.54
CA ASN A 76 10.21 21.37 18.00
C ASN A 76 9.53 20.10 18.54
N ILE A 77 8.72 19.41 17.76
CA ILE A 77 7.99 18.21 18.17
C ILE A 77 8.34 17.05 17.23
N ASN A 78 8.80 15.94 17.83
CA ASN A 78 8.86 14.66 17.13
C ASN A 78 7.56 13.90 17.42
N PRO A 79 6.64 13.76 16.42
CA PRO A 79 5.33 13.14 16.65
C PRO A 79 5.39 11.63 16.91
N PHE A 80 6.56 11.01 16.73
CA PHE A 80 6.75 9.57 16.90
C PHE A 80 7.30 9.19 18.30
N VAL A 81 7.45 10.16 19.18
CA VAL A 81 7.80 9.91 20.58
C VAL A 81 6.52 9.72 21.40
N LYS A 82 6.50 8.67 22.26
CA LYS A 82 5.36 8.39 23.14
C LYS A 82 5.04 9.62 24.02
N GLY A 83 3.77 10.07 23.96
CA GLY A 83 3.31 11.22 24.75
C GLY A 83 3.56 12.58 24.09
N ALA A 84 4.01 12.64 22.83
CA ALA A 84 4.12 13.89 22.09
C ALA A 84 2.74 14.54 21.90
N ASP A 85 2.64 15.84 22.16
CA ASP A 85 1.43 16.62 21.84
C ASP A 85 1.44 16.97 20.36
N THR A 86 0.59 16.31 19.62
CA THR A 86 0.50 16.45 18.15
C THR A 86 -0.60 17.42 17.68
N ARG A 87 -1.32 18.06 18.61
CA ARG A 87 -2.45 18.94 18.27
C ARG A 87 -2.05 20.19 17.47
N PHE A 88 -0.83 20.67 17.67
CA PHE A 88 -0.33 21.92 17.09
C PHE A 88 1.00 21.74 16.35
N LEU A 89 1.10 20.67 15.53
CA LEU A 89 2.31 20.41 14.76
C LEU A 89 2.53 21.52 13.71
N ASP A 90 3.71 22.11 13.74
CA ASP A 90 4.26 22.90 12.65
C ASP A 90 5.13 21.97 11.77
N TYR A 91 4.59 21.59 10.61
CA TYR A 91 5.26 20.66 9.72
C TYR A 91 5.00 20.97 8.25
N THR A 92 5.88 20.43 7.39
CA THR A 92 5.68 20.40 5.94
C THR A 92 6.16 19.08 5.37
N THR A 93 5.56 18.67 4.25
CA THR A 93 5.95 17.48 3.50
C THR A 93 6.79 17.88 2.30
N LEU A 94 7.82 17.09 2.01
CA LEU A 94 8.71 17.26 0.87
C LEU A 94 9.23 15.89 0.40
N TYR A 95 10.03 15.89 -0.65
CA TYR A 95 10.76 14.70 -1.09
C TYR A 95 12.25 14.88 -0.82
N VAL A 96 12.87 13.93 -0.09
CA VAL A 96 14.33 13.81 -0.06
C VAL A 96 14.75 13.04 -1.31
N GLU A 97 15.53 13.69 -2.15
CA GLU A 97 16.01 13.16 -3.43
C GLU A 97 17.41 13.70 -3.71
N PRO A 98 18.22 13.06 -4.57
CA PRO A 98 19.55 13.54 -4.90
C PRO A 98 19.55 15.00 -5.37
N GLY A 99 20.46 15.81 -4.79
CA GLY A 99 20.58 17.23 -5.14
C GLY A 99 20.39 18.19 -3.97
N ASN A 100 20.09 19.45 -4.31
CA ASN A 100 19.95 20.52 -3.33
C ASN A 100 18.46 20.89 -3.18
N ILE A 101 17.87 20.53 -2.06
CA ILE A 101 16.49 20.82 -1.70
C ILE A 101 16.45 22.09 -0.87
N LEU A 102 15.53 22.98 -1.15
CA LEU A 102 15.34 24.24 -0.46
C LEU A 102 13.97 24.29 0.21
N ALA A 103 13.93 24.71 1.48
CA ALA A 103 12.72 24.94 2.25
C ALA A 103 12.75 26.37 2.82
N ASN A 104 12.16 27.32 2.11
CA ASN A 104 12.20 28.74 2.44
C ASN A 104 10.84 29.28 2.85
N GLY A 105 10.79 30.11 3.90
CA GLY A 105 9.54 30.68 4.38
C GLY A 105 9.75 31.82 5.36
N SER A 106 8.63 32.40 5.84
CA SER A 106 8.69 33.48 6.84
C SER A 106 8.57 32.93 8.27
N ASP A 107 7.48 32.25 8.59
CA ASP A 107 7.06 32.07 9.98
C ASP A 107 7.00 30.62 10.44
N SER A 108 6.61 29.70 9.57
CA SER A 108 6.38 28.30 9.92
C SER A 108 6.77 27.35 8.79
N LEU A 109 6.98 26.10 9.13
CA LEU A 109 7.19 25.02 8.15
C LEU A 109 5.97 24.83 7.26
N LYS A 110 4.75 25.04 7.77
CA LYS A 110 3.49 24.95 7.00
C LYS A 110 3.45 25.87 5.79
N SER A 111 4.10 27.04 5.90
CA SER A 111 4.16 28.05 4.83
C SER A 111 5.46 27.98 4.02
N ALA A 112 6.32 27.01 4.29
CA ALA A 112 7.60 26.90 3.59
C ALA A 112 7.40 26.50 2.12
N ALA A 113 7.97 27.29 1.22
CA ALA A 113 8.08 26.94 -0.18
C ALA A 113 9.21 25.91 -0.38
N ILE A 114 8.85 24.75 -0.87
CA ILE A 114 9.80 23.68 -1.17
C ILE A 114 10.19 23.75 -2.65
N SER A 115 11.49 23.62 -2.96
CA SER A 115 12.00 23.75 -4.33
C SER A 115 13.39 23.15 -4.45
N GLY A 116 14.02 23.32 -5.61
CA GLY A 116 15.44 23.06 -5.88
C GLY A 116 15.71 21.71 -6.52
N THR A 117 14.74 20.78 -6.53
CA THR A 117 14.89 19.47 -7.14
C THR A 117 13.64 19.10 -7.97
N PRO A 118 13.77 18.21 -8.98
CA PRO A 118 12.69 17.94 -9.92
C PRO A 118 11.39 17.44 -9.24
N THR A 119 11.49 16.45 -8.34
CA THR A 119 10.31 15.88 -7.69
C THR A 119 9.59 16.91 -6.82
N ASN A 120 10.35 17.74 -6.07
CA ASN A 120 9.76 18.79 -5.26
C ASN A 120 9.08 19.88 -6.12
N ASN A 121 9.73 20.28 -7.23
CA ASN A 121 9.15 21.27 -8.15
C ASN A 121 7.85 20.73 -8.80
N ASP A 122 7.81 19.47 -9.16
CA ASP A 122 6.63 18.82 -9.75
C ASP A 122 5.52 18.63 -8.70
N ASN A 123 5.88 18.30 -7.46
CA ASN A 123 4.91 18.26 -6.36
C ASN A 123 4.26 19.63 -6.13
N VAL A 124 5.02 20.72 -6.17
CA VAL A 124 4.47 22.08 -6.06
C VAL A 124 3.46 22.37 -7.17
N LYS A 125 3.75 21.96 -8.42
CA LYS A 125 2.79 22.11 -9.55
C LYS A 125 1.49 21.33 -9.31
N LEU A 126 1.60 20.08 -8.89
CA LEU A 126 0.42 19.27 -8.56
C LEU A 126 -0.39 19.88 -7.43
N MET A 127 0.27 20.28 -6.33
CA MET A 127 -0.40 20.90 -5.19
C MET A 127 -1.09 22.23 -5.57
N ALA A 128 -0.48 23.02 -6.47
CA ALA A 128 -1.12 24.23 -7.00
C ALA A 128 -2.40 23.92 -7.79
N SER A 129 -2.41 22.85 -8.59
CA SER A 129 -3.59 22.39 -9.32
C SER A 129 -4.70 21.87 -8.40
N LEU A 130 -4.32 21.23 -7.29
CA LEU A 130 -5.25 20.71 -6.28
C LEU A 130 -5.74 21.77 -5.30
N LYS A 131 -5.10 22.95 -5.24
CA LYS A 131 -5.38 23.96 -4.21
C LYS A 131 -6.86 24.33 -4.06
N PRO A 132 -7.63 24.59 -5.13
CA PRO A 132 -9.06 24.92 -4.98
C PRO A 132 -9.87 23.83 -4.25
N LEU A 133 -9.53 22.54 -4.50
CA LEU A 133 -10.20 21.40 -3.89
C LEU A 133 -9.69 21.15 -2.46
N THR A 134 -8.40 21.33 -2.21
CA THR A 134 -7.86 21.23 -0.85
C THR A 134 -8.39 22.33 0.06
N ASP A 135 -8.57 23.55 -0.45
CA ASP A 135 -9.19 24.65 0.31
C ASP A 135 -10.66 24.32 0.68
N GLN A 136 -11.43 23.70 -0.23
CA GLN A 136 -12.77 23.20 0.06
C GLN A 136 -12.77 22.09 1.12
N MET A 137 -11.84 21.11 0.99
CA MET A 137 -11.69 20.05 1.97
C MET A 137 -11.34 20.59 3.36
N MET A 138 -10.46 21.60 3.42
CA MET A 138 -10.10 22.27 4.68
C MET A 138 -11.32 22.96 5.31
N ALA A 139 -12.14 23.65 4.51
CA ALA A 139 -13.36 24.30 5.01
C ALA A 139 -14.36 23.27 5.57
N ILE A 140 -14.54 22.14 4.90
CA ILE A 140 -15.39 21.04 5.37
C ILE A 140 -14.86 20.46 6.70
N ASN A 141 -13.55 20.29 6.81
CA ASN A 141 -12.93 19.80 8.03
C ASN A 141 -13.05 20.81 9.20
N GLU A 142 -12.89 22.09 8.93
CA GLU A 142 -13.11 23.14 9.94
C GLU A 142 -14.56 23.18 10.43
N GLU A 143 -15.53 22.96 9.54
CA GLU A 143 -16.93 22.83 9.90
C GLU A 143 -17.14 21.65 10.85
N PHE A 144 -16.59 20.46 10.51
CA PHE A 144 -16.68 19.28 11.37
C PHE A 144 -16.05 19.51 12.75
N ILE A 145 -14.89 20.14 12.82
CA ILE A 145 -14.22 20.44 14.10
C ILE A 145 -15.06 21.33 15.00
N LYS A 146 -15.81 22.27 14.43
CA LYS A 146 -16.67 23.22 15.16
C LYS A 146 -18.00 22.64 15.64
N LEU A 147 -18.35 21.40 15.22
CA LEU A 147 -19.57 20.75 15.69
C LEU A 147 -19.56 20.50 17.19
N SER A 148 -20.71 20.67 17.83
CA SER A 148 -20.95 20.21 19.19
C SER A 148 -20.94 18.67 19.27
N GLU A 149 -20.74 18.12 20.45
CA GLU A 149 -20.76 16.65 20.63
C GLU A 149 -22.14 16.04 20.24
N ALA A 150 -23.24 16.76 20.46
CA ALA A 150 -24.56 16.32 20.01
C ALA A 150 -24.63 16.23 18.47
N GLN A 151 -24.09 17.23 17.76
CA GLN A 151 -24.05 17.22 16.29
C GLN A 151 -23.11 16.18 15.73
N LYS A 152 -21.98 15.89 16.37
CA LYS A 152 -21.06 14.81 15.99
C LYS A 152 -21.67 13.41 16.12
N ASN A 153 -22.69 13.28 16.96
CA ASN A 153 -23.45 12.03 17.13
C ASN A 153 -24.69 11.96 16.22
N ASP A 154 -25.04 13.05 15.53
CA ASP A 154 -26.17 13.09 14.59
C ASP A 154 -25.72 12.56 13.23
N GLN A 155 -26.23 11.38 12.84
CA GLN A 155 -25.89 10.70 11.59
C GLN A 155 -26.26 11.53 10.35
N THR A 156 -27.28 12.37 10.41
CA THR A 156 -27.69 13.24 9.30
C THR A 156 -26.68 14.35 9.09
N VAL A 157 -26.24 15.00 10.17
CA VAL A 157 -25.24 16.08 10.11
C VAL A 157 -23.89 15.53 9.63
N VAL A 158 -23.41 14.47 10.27
CA VAL A 158 -22.13 13.84 9.92
C VAL A 158 -22.18 13.24 8.51
N GLY A 159 -23.31 12.64 8.13
CA GLY A 159 -23.53 12.10 6.78
C GLY A 159 -23.40 13.18 5.71
N SER A 160 -24.05 14.34 5.89
CA SER A 160 -23.96 15.46 4.96
C SER A 160 -22.52 15.98 4.78
N ILE A 161 -21.77 16.10 5.88
CA ILE A 161 -20.36 16.52 5.84
C ILE A 161 -19.51 15.50 5.10
N ARG A 162 -19.71 14.21 5.40
CA ARG A 162 -19.01 13.10 4.73
C ARG A 162 -19.28 13.10 3.23
N ASP A 163 -20.54 13.24 2.81
CA ASP A 163 -20.92 13.20 1.40
C ASP A 163 -20.27 14.35 0.61
N ARG A 164 -20.20 15.56 1.21
CA ARG A 164 -19.47 16.70 0.62
C ARG A 164 -17.96 16.43 0.54
N ALA A 165 -17.37 15.86 1.57
CA ALA A 165 -15.96 15.49 1.57
C ALA A 165 -15.66 14.42 0.51
N MET A 166 -16.51 13.39 0.38
CA MET A 166 -16.37 12.36 -0.66
C MET A 166 -16.49 12.95 -2.06
N LYS A 167 -17.42 13.89 -2.28
CA LYS A 167 -17.55 14.58 -3.58
C LYS A 167 -16.26 15.33 -3.93
N VAL A 168 -15.74 16.17 -3.02
CA VAL A 168 -14.48 16.90 -3.24
C VAL A 168 -13.32 15.95 -3.47
N SER A 169 -13.23 14.85 -2.72
CA SER A 169 -12.21 13.82 -2.92
C SER A 169 -12.30 13.20 -4.32
N GLY A 170 -13.52 12.89 -4.79
CA GLY A 170 -13.73 12.40 -6.15
C GLY A 170 -13.31 13.40 -7.24
N GLU A 171 -13.53 14.70 -7.01
CA GLU A 171 -13.11 15.77 -7.92
C GLU A 171 -11.57 15.94 -7.98
N MET A 172 -10.82 15.48 -6.97
CA MET A 172 -9.35 15.47 -6.99
C MET A 172 -8.78 14.40 -7.92
N VAL A 173 -9.46 13.27 -8.08
CA VAL A 173 -8.95 12.13 -8.88
C VAL A 173 -8.60 12.54 -10.30
N PRO A 174 -9.47 13.18 -11.09
CA PRO A 174 -9.11 13.60 -12.45
C PRO A 174 -7.92 14.56 -12.49
N VAL A 175 -7.74 15.44 -11.49
CA VAL A 175 -6.58 16.34 -11.41
C VAL A 175 -5.27 15.54 -11.26
N TYR A 176 -5.28 14.52 -10.40
CA TYR A 176 -4.13 13.61 -10.25
C TYR A 176 -3.83 12.87 -11.56
N LEU A 177 -4.83 12.29 -12.21
CA LEU A 177 -4.63 11.50 -13.42
C LEU A 177 -4.21 12.37 -14.62
N ASP A 178 -4.73 13.58 -14.73
CA ASP A 178 -4.30 14.56 -15.74
C ASP A 178 -2.86 15.01 -15.50
N PHE A 179 -2.44 15.16 -14.25
CA PHE A 179 -1.04 15.45 -13.94
C PHE A 179 -0.12 14.33 -14.45
N VAL A 180 -0.46 13.06 -14.20
CA VAL A 180 0.30 11.90 -14.69
C VAL A 180 0.42 11.93 -16.21
N LYS A 181 -0.70 12.13 -16.90
CA LYS A 181 -0.75 12.19 -18.36
C LYS A 181 0.18 13.26 -18.95
N ASN A 182 0.23 14.43 -18.30
CA ASN A 182 0.99 15.57 -18.77
C ASN A 182 2.45 15.59 -18.29
N ASN A 183 2.81 14.77 -17.30
CA ASN A 183 4.15 14.72 -16.71
C ASN A 183 4.69 13.28 -16.60
N PRO A 184 4.81 12.52 -17.71
CA PRO A 184 5.14 11.09 -17.67
C PRO A 184 6.58 10.77 -17.22
N LYS A 185 7.42 11.79 -17.04
CA LYS A 185 8.79 11.68 -16.51
C LYS A 185 8.91 12.07 -15.04
N SER A 186 7.82 12.55 -14.43
CA SER A 186 7.82 12.99 -13.04
C SER A 186 7.72 11.80 -12.08
N PHE A 187 8.53 11.78 -11.03
CA PHE A 187 8.41 10.80 -9.97
C PHE A 187 7.07 10.92 -9.23
N ILE A 188 6.49 12.12 -9.17
CA ILE A 188 5.12 12.34 -8.66
C ILE A 188 4.10 11.55 -9.47
N SER A 189 4.29 11.42 -10.78
CA SER A 189 3.41 10.62 -11.63
C SER A 189 3.46 9.12 -11.29
N LEU A 190 4.65 8.58 -11.03
CA LEU A 190 4.78 7.20 -10.54
C LEU A 190 4.09 7.01 -9.19
N ASN A 191 4.28 7.94 -8.25
CA ASN A 191 3.62 7.90 -6.94
C ASN A 191 2.10 7.98 -7.06
N THR A 192 1.60 8.81 -7.95
CA THR A 192 0.16 8.91 -8.23
C THR A 192 -0.40 7.60 -8.79
N VAL A 193 0.30 6.99 -9.74
CA VAL A 193 -0.09 5.67 -10.27
C VAL A 193 -0.09 4.61 -9.17
N LEU A 194 0.92 4.60 -8.29
CA LEU A 194 0.97 3.70 -7.12
C LEU A 194 -0.23 3.91 -6.18
N GLN A 195 -0.60 5.17 -5.93
CA GLN A 195 -1.74 5.50 -5.06
C GLN A 195 -3.07 4.94 -5.56
N PHE A 196 -3.29 4.91 -6.87
CA PHE A 196 -4.54 4.48 -7.48
C PHE A 196 -4.47 3.07 -8.11
N ALA A 197 -3.35 2.35 -7.96
CA ALA A 197 -3.13 1.05 -8.61
C ALA A 197 -4.16 -0.02 -8.20
N ASP A 198 -4.59 0.02 -6.94
CA ASP A 198 -5.53 -0.95 -6.34
C ASP A 198 -7.00 -0.51 -6.43
N ASP A 199 -7.29 0.65 -7.02
CA ASP A 199 -8.66 1.13 -7.20
C ASP A 199 -9.34 0.35 -8.35
N PRO A 200 -10.40 -0.44 -8.08
CA PRO A 200 -11.03 -1.27 -9.10
C PRO A 200 -11.66 -0.47 -10.24
N GLU A 201 -12.15 0.75 -9.96
CA GLU A 201 -12.82 1.61 -10.95
C GLU A 201 -11.81 2.30 -11.86
N LEU A 202 -10.60 2.56 -11.34
CA LEU A 202 -9.53 3.26 -12.04
C LEU A 202 -8.48 2.33 -12.66
N SER A 203 -8.52 1.03 -12.35
CA SER A 203 -7.43 0.08 -12.66
C SER A 203 -7.02 0.06 -14.13
N ALA A 204 -7.96 0.10 -15.07
CA ALA A 204 -7.67 0.12 -16.51
C ALA A 204 -7.00 1.43 -16.94
N GLN A 205 -7.51 2.57 -16.44
CA GLN A 205 -6.97 3.90 -16.75
C GLN A 205 -5.57 4.07 -16.14
N VAL A 206 -5.39 3.65 -14.90
CA VAL A 206 -4.10 3.73 -14.18
C VAL A 206 -3.04 2.86 -14.83
N ARG A 207 -3.41 1.67 -15.32
CA ARG A 207 -2.51 0.81 -16.11
C ARG A 207 -2.06 1.51 -17.39
N THR A 208 -2.98 2.12 -18.13
CA THR A 208 -2.65 2.88 -19.35
C THR A 208 -1.71 4.05 -19.05
N LEU A 209 -1.94 4.76 -17.95
CA LEU A 209 -1.06 5.84 -17.50
C LEU A 209 0.33 5.32 -17.12
N PHE A 210 0.42 4.17 -16.44
CA PHE A 210 1.69 3.51 -16.13
C PHE A 210 2.48 3.16 -17.39
N GLU A 211 1.82 2.60 -18.41
CA GLU A 211 2.45 2.27 -19.70
C GLU A 211 3.05 3.51 -20.36
N GLY A 212 2.40 4.67 -20.19
CA GLY A 212 2.86 5.96 -20.69
C GLY A 212 4.03 6.59 -19.90
N LEU A 213 4.37 6.10 -18.71
CA LEU A 213 5.50 6.61 -17.94
C LEU A 213 6.84 6.33 -18.63
N SER A 214 7.84 7.15 -18.32
CA SER A 214 9.19 6.96 -18.85
C SER A 214 9.81 5.63 -18.42
N ASP A 215 10.69 5.07 -19.24
CA ASP A 215 11.39 3.81 -18.94
C ASP A 215 12.29 3.94 -17.71
N GLU A 216 12.79 5.14 -17.43
CA GLU A 216 13.54 5.44 -16.21
C GLU A 216 12.67 5.16 -14.97
N LEU A 217 11.44 5.68 -14.91
CA LEU A 217 10.51 5.47 -13.81
C LEU A 217 10.08 4.00 -13.69
N LYS A 218 9.78 3.36 -14.81
CA LYS A 218 9.41 1.92 -14.86
C LYS A 218 10.56 1.02 -14.39
N SER A 219 11.80 1.48 -14.52
CA SER A 219 13.00 0.73 -14.10
C SER A 219 13.34 0.88 -12.62
N THR A 220 12.73 1.83 -11.90
CA THR A 220 12.87 1.97 -10.45
C THR A 220 12.33 0.73 -9.72
N PRO A 221 12.74 0.47 -8.46
CA PRO A 221 12.15 -0.60 -7.66
C PRO A 221 10.62 -0.53 -7.59
N SER A 222 10.06 0.65 -7.35
CA SER A 222 8.61 0.89 -7.31
C SER A 222 7.94 0.66 -8.67
N GLY A 223 8.55 1.12 -9.75
CA GLY A 223 8.05 0.91 -11.11
C GLY A 223 8.03 -0.56 -11.51
N LYS A 224 9.09 -1.32 -11.19
CA LYS A 224 9.14 -2.77 -11.42
C LYS A 224 8.10 -3.53 -10.61
N MET A 225 7.94 -3.17 -9.34
CA MET A 225 6.92 -3.77 -8.47
C MET A 225 5.52 -3.54 -9.05
N LEU A 226 5.23 -2.33 -9.50
CA LEU A 226 3.94 -1.98 -10.11
C LEU A 226 3.71 -2.70 -11.44
N ALA A 227 4.74 -2.82 -12.29
CA ALA A 227 4.66 -3.62 -13.52
C ALA A 227 4.32 -5.08 -13.23
N MET A 228 4.98 -5.68 -12.24
CA MET A 228 4.68 -7.05 -11.79
C MET A 228 3.25 -7.18 -11.27
N SER A 229 2.77 -6.21 -10.51
CA SER A 229 1.39 -6.18 -10.01
C SER A 229 0.37 -6.13 -11.15
N PHE A 230 0.57 -5.26 -12.14
CA PHE A 230 -0.33 -5.18 -13.31
C PHE A 230 -0.32 -6.45 -14.16
N GLU A 231 0.86 -7.07 -14.36
CA GLU A 231 0.95 -8.37 -15.04
C GLU A 231 0.24 -9.48 -14.26
N ALA A 232 0.40 -9.51 -12.93
CA ALA A 232 -0.32 -10.45 -12.08
C ALA A 232 -1.84 -10.19 -12.12
N ALA A 233 -2.27 -8.94 -12.04
CA ALA A 233 -3.68 -8.56 -12.14
C ALA A 233 -4.31 -9.03 -13.45
N LYS A 234 -3.58 -8.91 -14.58
CA LYS A 234 -4.01 -9.42 -15.90
C LYS A 234 -4.17 -10.94 -15.91
N LYS A 235 -3.24 -11.66 -15.27
CA LYS A 235 -3.30 -13.13 -15.16
C LYS A 235 -4.39 -13.62 -14.21
N THR A 236 -4.89 -12.75 -13.34
CA THR A 236 -5.93 -13.06 -12.36
C THR A 236 -7.26 -12.37 -12.66
N GLU A 237 -7.48 -11.91 -13.90
CA GLU A 237 -8.76 -11.36 -14.35
C GLU A 237 -9.86 -12.43 -14.33
N ILE A 238 -11.10 -12.00 -14.13
CA ILE A 238 -12.27 -12.91 -14.24
C ILE A 238 -12.29 -13.50 -15.64
N GLY A 239 -12.38 -14.81 -15.72
CA GLY A 239 -12.30 -15.57 -16.97
C GLY A 239 -10.92 -16.20 -17.25
N ALA A 240 -9.87 -15.73 -16.61
CA ALA A 240 -8.53 -16.36 -16.70
C ALA A 240 -8.49 -17.72 -15.98
N ILE A 241 -7.58 -18.59 -16.43
CA ILE A 241 -7.28 -19.82 -15.68
C ILE A 241 -6.39 -19.46 -14.50
N ALA A 242 -6.79 -19.91 -13.31
CA ALA A 242 -6.02 -19.72 -12.08
C ALA A 242 -4.63 -20.31 -12.23
N MET A 243 -3.62 -19.55 -11.81
CA MET A 243 -2.22 -19.99 -11.92
C MET A 243 -1.96 -21.14 -10.96
N GLU A 244 -1.37 -22.22 -11.49
CA GLU A 244 -0.98 -23.38 -10.68
C GLU A 244 0.11 -23.00 -9.66
N PHE A 245 0.00 -23.55 -8.45
CA PHE A 245 1.02 -23.41 -7.43
C PHE A 245 1.07 -24.64 -6.53
N THR A 246 2.18 -24.77 -5.79
CA THR A 246 2.35 -25.78 -4.75
C THR A 246 2.89 -25.10 -3.50
N GLN A 247 2.22 -25.29 -2.37
CA GLN A 247 2.68 -24.77 -1.09
C GLN A 247 2.39 -25.77 0.03
N ASN A 248 3.22 -25.80 1.07
CA ASN A 248 3.09 -26.78 2.15
C ASN A 248 1.92 -26.44 3.08
N ASP A 249 1.20 -27.47 3.51
CA ASP A 249 0.20 -27.38 4.56
C ASP A 249 0.85 -27.18 5.96
N GLN A 250 0.02 -27.06 6.98
CA GLN A 250 0.45 -26.89 8.37
C GLN A 250 1.35 -28.03 8.90
N ASN A 251 1.29 -29.21 8.28
CA ASN A 251 2.08 -30.40 8.62
C ASN A 251 3.33 -30.54 7.72
N GLY A 252 3.58 -29.61 6.80
CA GLY A 252 4.69 -29.65 5.85
C GLY A 252 4.44 -30.51 4.61
N LYS A 253 3.21 -30.98 4.39
CA LYS A 253 2.86 -31.75 3.19
C LYS A 253 2.59 -30.81 2.03
N PRO A 254 3.17 -31.03 0.83
CA PRO A 254 2.88 -30.22 -0.34
C PRO A 254 1.43 -30.39 -0.81
N VAL A 255 0.77 -29.28 -1.08
CA VAL A 255 -0.60 -29.17 -1.60
C VAL A 255 -0.54 -28.36 -2.90
N LYS A 256 -1.17 -28.88 -3.95
CA LYS A 256 -1.28 -28.23 -5.26
C LYS A 256 -2.68 -27.64 -5.44
N LEU A 257 -2.80 -26.52 -6.15
CA LEU A 257 -4.12 -26.02 -6.53
C LEU A 257 -4.87 -27.07 -7.36
N SER A 258 -4.18 -27.79 -8.23
CA SER A 258 -4.74 -28.88 -9.06
C SER A 258 -5.29 -30.07 -8.26
N ASP A 259 -4.97 -30.23 -6.99
CA ASP A 259 -5.56 -31.27 -6.12
C ASP A 259 -7.07 -31.02 -5.88
N PHE A 260 -7.54 -29.80 -6.15
CA PHE A 260 -8.94 -29.39 -5.98
C PHE A 260 -9.72 -29.32 -7.32
N LYS A 261 -9.14 -29.81 -8.42
CA LYS A 261 -9.85 -29.85 -9.72
C LYS A 261 -11.21 -30.50 -9.61
N GLY A 262 -12.18 -29.94 -10.33
CA GLY A 262 -13.55 -30.41 -10.33
C GLY A 262 -14.41 -29.80 -9.22
N LYS A 263 -13.85 -28.94 -8.34
CA LYS A 263 -14.57 -28.22 -7.31
C LYS A 263 -14.59 -26.72 -7.57
N TYR A 264 -15.56 -26.04 -7.01
CA TYR A 264 -15.47 -24.61 -6.77
C TYR A 264 -14.50 -24.38 -5.60
N VAL A 265 -13.48 -23.53 -5.78
CA VAL A 265 -12.47 -23.28 -4.74
C VAL A 265 -12.37 -21.79 -4.48
N LEU A 266 -12.53 -21.40 -3.23
CA LEU A 266 -12.17 -20.07 -2.79
C LEU A 266 -10.69 -20.09 -2.35
N ILE A 267 -9.80 -19.49 -3.14
CA ILE A 267 -8.41 -19.25 -2.75
C ILE A 267 -8.46 -18.00 -1.87
N ASP A 268 -8.18 -18.14 -0.59
CA ASP A 268 -8.32 -17.07 0.40
C ASP A 268 -6.96 -16.68 0.99
N PHE A 269 -6.52 -15.45 0.74
CA PHE A 269 -5.26 -14.89 1.24
C PHE A 269 -5.51 -14.13 2.54
N TRP A 270 -4.89 -14.59 3.62
CA TRP A 270 -5.11 -14.08 4.96
C TRP A 270 -3.85 -14.18 5.84
N ALA A 271 -3.93 -13.77 7.11
CA ALA A 271 -2.89 -14.03 8.11
C ALA A 271 -3.46 -13.94 9.54
N SER A 272 -2.76 -14.56 10.49
CA SER A 272 -3.15 -14.54 11.92
C SER A 272 -3.15 -13.13 12.51
N TRP A 273 -2.27 -12.27 12.06
CA TRP A 273 -2.12 -10.87 12.47
C TRP A 273 -3.06 -9.90 11.75
N CYS A 274 -3.80 -10.35 10.73
CA CYS A 274 -4.70 -9.51 9.93
C CYS A 274 -6.07 -9.38 10.62
N GLY A 275 -6.30 -8.30 11.34
CA GLY A 275 -7.57 -8.03 12.02
C GLY A 275 -8.80 -8.12 11.10
N PRO A 276 -8.84 -7.43 9.95
CA PRO A 276 -9.94 -7.54 9.00
C PRO A 276 -10.17 -8.96 8.48
N CYS A 277 -9.10 -9.77 8.26
CA CYS A 277 -9.24 -11.17 7.86
C CYS A 277 -9.90 -11.99 8.94
N ARG A 278 -9.48 -11.80 10.21
CA ARG A 278 -10.06 -12.49 11.37
C ARG A 278 -11.54 -12.14 11.57
N ASN A 279 -11.93 -10.91 11.24
CA ASN A 279 -13.33 -10.48 11.27
C ASN A 279 -14.16 -11.12 10.14
N GLU A 280 -13.57 -11.39 8.98
CA GLU A 280 -14.22 -12.05 7.83
C GLU A 280 -14.29 -13.59 7.99
N ASN A 281 -13.35 -14.20 8.72
CA ASN A 281 -13.29 -15.66 8.88
C ASN A 281 -14.62 -16.33 9.32
N PRO A 282 -15.40 -15.79 10.27
CA PRO A 282 -16.71 -16.37 10.62
C PRO A 282 -17.66 -16.44 9.43
N ASN A 283 -17.63 -15.47 8.53
CA ASN A 283 -18.43 -15.44 7.32
C ASN A 283 -17.99 -16.53 6.33
N VAL A 284 -16.67 -16.68 6.12
CA VAL A 284 -16.12 -17.75 5.27
C VAL A 284 -16.44 -19.13 5.86
N VAL A 285 -16.37 -19.29 7.18
CA VAL A 285 -16.77 -20.54 7.88
C VAL A 285 -18.23 -20.86 7.64
N SER A 286 -19.12 -19.87 7.76
CA SER A 286 -20.56 -20.04 7.49
C SER A 286 -20.80 -20.50 6.04
N ALA A 287 -20.16 -19.84 5.09
CA ALA A 287 -20.23 -20.21 3.67
C ALA A 287 -19.69 -21.62 3.43
N TYR A 288 -18.53 -21.96 3.99
CA TYR A 288 -17.96 -23.30 3.87
C TYR A 288 -18.86 -24.38 4.42
N GLN A 289 -19.41 -24.21 5.62
CA GLN A 289 -20.31 -25.19 6.23
C GLN A 289 -21.58 -25.42 5.40
N LYS A 290 -22.12 -24.36 4.79
CA LYS A 290 -23.32 -24.43 3.94
C LYS A 290 -23.07 -25.15 2.61
N TYR A 291 -21.87 -25.05 2.02
CA TYR A 291 -21.62 -25.49 0.65
C TYR A 291 -20.56 -26.58 0.50
N LYS A 292 -19.83 -26.99 1.57
CA LYS A 292 -18.77 -28.02 1.51
C LYS A 292 -19.22 -29.35 0.88
N ASP A 293 -20.46 -29.73 1.09
CA ASP A 293 -21.07 -30.94 0.55
C ASP A 293 -21.71 -30.74 -0.83
N LYS A 294 -21.59 -29.52 -1.38
CA LYS A 294 -22.10 -29.12 -2.71
C LYS A 294 -20.97 -28.78 -3.68
N ASN A 295 -19.89 -29.55 -3.63
CA ASN A 295 -18.72 -29.39 -4.50
C ASN A 295 -17.97 -28.06 -4.33
N PHE A 296 -17.96 -27.50 -3.12
CA PHE A 296 -17.24 -26.29 -2.76
C PHE A 296 -16.16 -26.57 -1.71
N THR A 297 -15.04 -25.87 -1.79
CA THR A 297 -14.02 -25.85 -0.75
C THR A 297 -13.32 -24.49 -0.67
N VAL A 298 -12.56 -24.29 0.39
CA VAL A 298 -11.67 -23.16 0.58
C VAL A 298 -10.24 -23.66 0.61
N LEU A 299 -9.29 -22.89 0.06
CA LEU A 299 -7.85 -23.08 0.19
C LEU A 299 -7.26 -21.81 0.78
N GLY A 300 -6.95 -21.84 2.07
CA GLY A 300 -6.38 -20.68 2.77
C GLY A 300 -4.88 -20.58 2.53
N VAL A 301 -4.42 -19.45 2.04
CA VAL A 301 -3.00 -19.12 1.80
C VAL A 301 -2.59 -18.06 2.83
N SER A 302 -1.75 -18.46 3.80
CA SER A 302 -1.35 -17.57 4.89
C SER A 302 -0.09 -16.77 4.56
N LEU A 303 -0.13 -15.48 4.89
CA LEU A 303 1.00 -14.54 4.84
C LEU A 303 1.65 -14.38 6.23
N ASP A 304 1.70 -15.42 7.03
CA ASP A 304 2.38 -15.38 8.32
C ASP A 304 3.91 -15.44 8.17
N LYS A 305 4.63 -15.03 9.22
CA LYS A 305 6.10 -15.03 9.27
C LYS A 305 6.63 -16.38 9.80
N PRO A 306 7.90 -16.72 9.54
CA PRO A 306 8.52 -17.92 10.11
C PRO A 306 8.42 -17.99 11.62
N THR A 307 8.56 -16.84 12.30
CA THR A 307 8.48 -16.70 13.76
C THR A 307 7.06 -16.76 14.31
N ALA A 308 6.05 -16.69 13.46
CA ALA A 308 4.63 -16.65 13.82
C ALA A 308 3.87 -17.94 13.43
N LYS A 309 4.56 -19.06 13.17
CA LYS A 309 3.91 -20.33 12.84
C LYS A 309 2.92 -20.77 13.93
N ALA A 310 3.27 -20.58 15.20
CA ALA A 310 2.40 -20.94 16.32
C ALA A 310 1.13 -20.09 16.35
N ASP A 311 1.24 -18.78 16.05
CA ASP A 311 0.10 -17.86 15.97
C ASP A 311 -0.81 -18.21 14.80
N TRP A 312 -0.25 -18.59 13.63
CA TRP A 312 -1.00 -19.08 12.50
C TRP A 312 -1.83 -20.34 12.85
N LEU A 313 -1.19 -21.36 13.45
CA LEU A 313 -1.87 -22.59 13.86
C LEU A 313 -2.97 -22.31 14.92
N LYS A 314 -2.67 -21.41 15.86
CA LYS A 314 -3.63 -20.97 16.85
C LYS A 314 -4.83 -20.28 16.21
N ALA A 315 -4.59 -19.37 15.25
CA ALA A 315 -5.65 -18.67 14.53
C ALA A 315 -6.55 -19.61 13.73
N ILE A 316 -5.98 -20.64 13.07
CA ILE A 316 -6.76 -21.71 12.40
C ILE A 316 -7.71 -22.40 13.38
N ALA A 317 -7.23 -22.73 14.58
CA ALA A 317 -8.03 -23.40 15.59
C ALA A 317 -9.10 -22.48 16.19
N ASP A 318 -8.72 -21.26 16.58
CA ASP A 318 -9.62 -20.28 17.19
C ASP A 318 -10.79 -19.93 16.26
N ASP A 319 -10.50 -19.70 14.99
CA ASP A 319 -11.50 -19.30 13.98
C ASP A 319 -12.19 -20.51 13.32
N LYS A 320 -11.83 -21.75 13.70
CA LYS A 320 -12.41 -23.01 13.19
C LYS A 320 -12.26 -23.16 11.67
N LEU A 321 -11.12 -22.81 11.12
CA LEU A 321 -10.81 -22.90 9.68
C LEU A 321 -10.49 -24.35 9.32
N THR A 322 -11.51 -25.17 9.09
CA THR A 322 -11.40 -26.64 8.95
C THR A 322 -11.00 -27.10 7.55
N TRP A 323 -10.82 -26.20 6.60
CA TRP A 323 -10.35 -26.50 5.25
C TRP A 323 -8.81 -26.47 5.16
N THR A 324 -8.27 -26.84 4.00
CA THR A 324 -6.83 -26.88 3.77
C THR A 324 -6.21 -25.50 3.90
N GLN A 325 -5.16 -25.41 4.71
CA GLN A 325 -4.39 -24.20 4.96
C GLN A 325 -2.95 -24.43 4.51
N VAL A 326 -2.39 -23.49 3.74
CA VAL A 326 -1.01 -23.57 3.26
C VAL A 326 -0.26 -22.27 3.56
N SER A 327 1.06 -22.36 3.71
CA SER A 327 1.94 -21.21 3.87
C SER A 327 3.40 -21.59 3.62
N ASP A 328 4.19 -20.68 3.04
CA ASP A 328 5.65 -20.76 3.02
C ASP A 328 6.29 -19.94 4.16
N LEU A 329 5.47 -19.26 4.95
CA LEU A 329 5.86 -18.42 6.07
C LEU A 329 6.80 -17.26 5.67
N LYS A 330 6.70 -16.75 4.44
CA LYS A 330 7.55 -15.66 3.94
C LYS A 330 6.90 -14.29 4.01
N TYR A 331 5.81 -14.14 4.78
CA TYR A 331 5.11 -12.85 4.94
C TYR A 331 4.65 -12.30 3.58
N TRP A 332 4.87 -11.03 3.28
CA TRP A 332 4.55 -10.42 1.98
C TRP A 332 5.37 -10.97 0.80
N GLN A 333 6.41 -11.75 1.08
CA GLN A 333 7.18 -12.48 0.07
C GLN A 333 6.68 -13.91 -0.15
N ASN A 334 5.48 -14.25 0.36
CA ASN A 334 4.84 -15.53 0.05
C ASN A 334 4.74 -15.70 -1.46
N GLU A 335 5.30 -16.81 -1.97
CA GLU A 335 5.46 -17.02 -3.42
C GLU A 335 4.12 -17.03 -4.15
N VAL A 336 3.06 -17.58 -3.55
CA VAL A 336 1.71 -17.61 -4.13
C VAL A 336 1.09 -16.20 -4.10
N ALA A 337 1.27 -15.47 -3.01
CA ALA A 337 0.78 -14.09 -2.90
C ALA A 337 1.43 -13.19 -3.95
N VAL A 338 2.75 -13.29 -4.13
CA VAL A 338 3.49 -12.55 -5.17
C VAL A 338 3.01 -12.96 -6.57
N GLN A 339 2.86 -14.26 -6.83
CA GLN A 339 2.39 -14.78 -8.11
C GLN A 339 0.99 -14.26 -8.49
N TYR A 340 0.08 -14.16 -7.50
CA TYR A 340 -1.28 -13.67 -7.68
C TYR A 340 -1.40 -12.14 -7.55
N GLY A 341 -0.29 -11.44 -7.31
CA GLY A 341 -0.24 -9.99 -7.21
C GLY A 341 -0.93 -9.43 -5.96
N ILE A 342 -0.92 -10.17 -4.86
CA ILE A 342 -1.57 -9.78 -3.60
C ILE A 342 -0.76 -8.67 -2.93
N GLN A 343 -1.34 -7.49 -2.79
CA GLN A 343 -0.72 -6.34 -2.12
C GLN A 343 -1.40 -5.98 -0.80
N SER A 344 -2.63 -6.46 -0.60
CA SER A 344 -3.38 -6.27 0.64
C SER A 344 -4.18 -7.53 0.97
N ILE A 345 -4.45 -7.76 2.26
CA ILE A 345 -5.30 -8.83 2.75
C ILE A 345 -6.38 -8.26 3.69
N PRO A 346 -7.59 -8.88 3.71
CA PRO A 346 -7.97 -10.12 3.02
C PRO A 346 -8.13 -9.94 1.50
N ALA A 347 -7.78 -10.97 0.72
CA ALA A 347 -8.01 -11.05 -0.72
C ALA A 347 -8.41 -12.47 -1.11
N ASN A 348 -9.26 -12.64 -2.11
CA ASN A 348 -9.64 -13.99 -2.55
C ASN A 348 -9.98 -14.06 -4.03
N PHE A 349 -9.93 -15.27 -4.55
CA PHE A 349 -10.38 -15.64 -5.89
C PHE A 349 -11.27 -16.86 -5.80
N LEU A 350 -12.46 -16.79 -6.39
CA LEU A 350 -13.32 -17.95 -6.55
C LEU A 350 -13.07 -18.56 -7.93
N ILE A 351 -12.66 -19.82 -7.96
CA ILE A 351 -12.45 -20.58 -9.20
C ILE A 351 -13.53 -21.65 -9.38
N ASP A 352 -13.91 -21.89 -10.63
CA ASP A 352 -14.86 -22.93 -11.02
C ASP A 352 -14.20 -24.31 -11.14
N PRO A 353 -14.99 -25.39 -11.32
CA PRO A 353 -14.46 -26.76 -11.47
C PRO A 353 -13.49 -26.95 -12.64
N THR A 354 -13.44 -26.04 -13.60
CA THR A 354 -12.48 -26.07 -14.73
C THR A 354 -11.17 -25.36 -14.42
N GLY A 355 -11.09 -24.67 -13.27
CA GLY A 355 -9.93 -23.87 -12.85
C GLY A 355 -9.99 -22.41 -13.31
N LYS A 356 -11.14 -21.92 -13.83
CA LYS A 356 -11.32 -20.56 -14.28
C LYS A 356 -11.71 -19.66 -13.12
N ILE A 357 -11.09 -18.47 -13.00
CA ILE A 357 -11.46 -17.45 -12.02
C ILE A 357 -12.82 -16.87 -12.42
N ILE A 358 -13.80 -16.96 -11.55
CA ILE A 358 -15.18 -16.50 -11.80
C ILE A 358 -15.63 -15.35 -10.92
N ALA A 359 -14.88 -15.07 -9.84
CA ALA A 359 -15.05 -13.88 -9.00
C ALA A 359 -13.78 -13.63 -8.20
N LYS A 360 -13.63 -12.40 -7.69
CA LYS A 360 -12.54 -12.01 -6.79
C LYS A 360 -13.03 -10.98 -5.77
N GLY A 361 -12.36 -10.91 -4.61
CA GLY A 361 -12.66 -9.94 -3.57
C GLY A 361 -14.03 -10.14 -2.90
N LEU A 362 -14.56 -11.36 -2.91
CA LEU A 362 -15.85 -11.68 -2.31
C LEU A 362 -15.77 -11.60 -0.78
N ARG A 363 -16.68 -10.84 -0.17
CA ARG A 363 -16.76 -10.69 1.29
C ARG A 363 -18.22 -10.63 1.74
N GLU A 364 -18.43 -10.94 3.01
CA GLU A 364 -19.74 -10.81 3.66
C GLU A 364 -20.87 -11.40 2.80
N GLU A 365 -21.93 -10.64 2.59
CA GLU A 365 -23.09 -11.07 1.82
C GLU A 365 -22.79 -11.37 0.34
N ALA A 366 -21.79 -10.70 -0.26
CA ALA A 366 -21.41 -10.95 -1.65
C ALA A 366 -20.85 -12.37 -1.86
N LEU A 367 -20.13 -12.92 -0.87
CA LEU A 367 -19.67 -14.31 -0.90
C LEU A 367 -20.86 -15.29 -0.89
N HIS A 368 -21.80 -15.08 0.02
CA HIS A 368 -22.98 -15.91 0.13
C HIS A 368 -23.87 -15.83 -1.11
N ALA A 369 -24.12 -14.63 -1.61
CA ALA A 369 -24.91 -14.42 -2.82
C ALA A 369 -24.30 -15.13 -4.03
N LYS A 370 -22.97 -15.03 -4.22
CA LYS A 370 -22.27 -15.69 -5.33
C LYS A 370 -22.31 -17.21 -5.21
N LEU A 371 -22.13 -17.75 -4.02
CA LEU A 371 -22.21 -19.21 -3.79
C LEU A 371 -23.64 -19.72 -3.89
N GLU A 372 -24.66 -18.95 -3.48
CA GLU A 372 -26.07 -19.30 -3.68
C GLU A 372 -26.44 -19.32 -5.17
N GLU A 373 -25.96 -18.35 -5.96
CA GLU A 373 -26.12 -18.33 -7.43
C GLU A 373 -25.58 -19.61 -8.07
N LEU A 374 -24.41 -20.08 -7.62
CA LEU A 374 -23.69 -21.20 -8.25
C LEU A 374 -24.16 -22.57 -7.73
N LEU A 375 -24.50 -22.68 -6.44
CA LEU A 375 -24.66 -23.93 -5.70
C LEU A 375 -25.98 -24.04 -4.95
N GLY A 376 -26.72 -22.95 -4.84
CA GLY A 376 -28.07 -22.95 -4.30
C GLY A 376 -29.02 -23.57 -5.30
N GLY A 377 -29.26 -24.86 -5.22
CA GLY A 377 -30.11 -25.56 -6.19
C GLY A 377 -31.36 -24.77 -6.53
N LYS A 378 -31.69 -24.67 -7.83
CA LYS A 378 -32.96 -24.10 -8.28
C LYS A 378 -34.06 -24.84 -7.54
N SER A 379 -34.75 -24.14 -6.64
CA SER A 379 -36.05 -24.60 -6.19
C SER A 379 -36.90 -24.87 -7.42
N LYS A 380 -37.17 -26.16 -7.69
CA LYS A 380 -38.17 -26.56 -8.66
C LYS A 380 -39.53 -26.12 -8.23
#